data_7b816cfec0f794fc813a210c375c9b1a
#
_entry.id   7b816cfec0f794fc813a210c375c9b1a
#
_cell.length_a   1.000
_cell.length_b   1.000
_cell.length_c   1.000
_cell.angle_alpha   90.00
_cell.angle_beta   90.00
_cell.angle_gamma   90.00
#
_symmetry.space_group_name_H-M   'P 1'
#
loop_
_entity.id
_entity.type
_entity.pdbx_description
1 polymer ?
#
loop_
_entity_poly.entity_id
_entity_poly.type
_entity_poly.pdbx_seq_one_letter_code
_entity_poly.pdbx_strand_id
1 'polypeptide(L)'
;LSKVMKAFEKYDDISVIKGNRLSGKSKVNGRKPLRNITSIGLDLLIKSIFFVKVSDTMEGFQFFRKDCIDRLIKMSSDDNGWFYCAELLIRAEKAGYRIAELPVVWNDDYDTKVNVIKLIKNYLCRIVELKLSFGREKLKWIL
;
A
#
# COMPACT_ATOMS: atom_id res chain seq x y z
N LEU A 1 -9.58 -12.76 9.38
CA LEU A 1 -9.70 -11.72 10.41
C LEU A 1 -9.08 -12.17 11.75
N SER A 2 -9.37 -13.40 12.25
CA SER A 2 -8.83 -13.89 13.53
C SER A 2 -7.30 -13.89 13.62
N LYS A 3 -6.59 -14.21 12.54
CA LYS A 3 -5.12 -14.14 12.51
C LYS A 3 -4.58 -12.72 12.66
N VAL A 4 -5.27 -11.74 12.10
CA VAL A 4 -4.91 -10.32 12.20
C VAL A 4 -5.09 -9.84 13.64
N MET A 5 -6.24 -10.14 14.25
CA MET A 5 -6.51 -9.78 15.66
C MET A 5 -5.46 -10.38 16.60
N LYS A 6 -5.19 -11.67 16.48
CA LYS A 6 -4.15 -12.35 17.27
C LYS A 6 -2.76 -11.74 17.07
N ALA A 7 -2.44 -11.28 15.86
CA ALA A 7 -1.16 -10.65 15.58
C ALA A 7 -1.06 -9.27 16.25
N PHE A 8 -2.12 -8.46 16.24
CA PHE A 8 -2.15 -7.20 16.97
C PHE A 8 -2.12 -7.38 18.51
N GLU A 9 -2.75 -8.44 19.03
CA GLU A 9 -2.70 -8.77 20.45
C GLU A 9 -1.31 -9.23 20.90
N LYS A 10 -0.62 -9.98 20.03
CA LYS A 10 0.69 -10.56 20.35
C LYS A 10 1.85 -9.57 20.21
N TYR A 11 1.73 -8.61 19.31
CA TYR A 11 2.82 -7.69 18.94
C TYR A 11 2.35 -6.24 19.03
N ASP A 12 2.61 -5.59 20.17
CA ASP A 12 2.17 -4.21 20.42
C ASP A 12 2.88 -3.19 19.53
N ASP A 13 4.04 -3.51 19.03
CA ASP A 13 4.84 -2.66 18.15
C ASP A 13 4.39 -2.66 16.68
N ILE A 14 3.50 -3.59 16.28
CA ILE A 14 2.92 -3.61 14.95
C ILE A 14 1.76 -2.62 14.90
N SER A 15 1.87 -1.64 14.01
CA SER A 15 0.82 -0.62 13.78
C SER A 15 -0.04 -0.92 12.55
N VAL A 16 0.50 -1.65 11.58
CA VAL A 16 -0.19 -2.01 10.33
C VAL A 16 0.01 -3.48 10.03
N ILE A 17 -1.06 -4.17 9.65
CA ILE A 17 -1.01 -5.54 9.13
C ILE A 17 -1.65 -5.52 7.74
N LYS A 18 -0.98 -6.08 6.76
CA LYS A 18 -1.49 -6.14 5.39
C LYS A 18 -1.27 -7.50 4.72
N GLY A 19 -2.07 -7.78 3.71
CA GLY A 19 -1.84 -8.89 2.80
C GLY A 19 -0.66 -8.62 1.86
N ASN A 20 0.03 -9.68 1.44
CA ASN A 20 1.06 -9.61 0.43
C ASN A 20 0.90 -10.76 -0.56
N ARG A 21 0.32 -10.45 -1.74
CA ARG A 21 0.11 -11.43 -2.83
C ARG A 21 1.42 -11.84 -3.51
N LEU A 22 2.46 -11.00 -3.41
CA LEU A 22 3.78 -11.25 -4.02
C LEU A 22 4.66 -12.14 -3.15
N SER A 23 4.22 -12.47 -1.93
CA SER A 23 4.91 -13.42 -1.06
C SER A 23 4.92 -14.81 -1.67
N GLY A 24 6.06 -15.51 -1.65
CA GLY A 24 6.17 -16.90 -2.11
C GLY A 24 5.29 -17.91 -1.34
N LYS A 25 4.72 -17.48 -0.18
CA LYS A 25 3.77 -18.29 0.61
C LYS A 25 2.30 -17.97 0.29
N SER A 26 2.03 -16.98 -0.54
CA SER A 26 0.68 -16.62 -0.97
C SER A 26 0.21 -17.50 -2.12
N LYS A 27 -1.09 -17.77 -2.14
CA LYS A 27 -1.75 -18.48 -3.25
C LYS A 27 -2.61 -17.48 -4.02
N VAL A 28 -2.22 -17.20 -5.26
CA VAL A 28 -2.94 -16.27 -6.14
C VAL A 28 -3.51 -17.04 -7.31
N ASN A 29 -4.83 -17.12 -7.39
CA ASN A 29 -5.56 -17.86 -8.42
C ASN A 29 -6.19 -16.88 -9.40
N GLY A 30 -6.22 -17.25 -10.68
CA GLY A 30 -7.01 -16.53 -11.68
C GLY A 30 -6.46 -15.17 -12.12
N ARG A 31 -5.26 -14.80 -11.73
CA ARG A 31 -4.70 -13.48 -12.07
C ARG A 31 -4.11 -13.45 -13.47
N LYS A 32 -4.54 -12.50 -14.30
CA LYS A 32 -4.01 -12.30 -15.65
C LYS A 32 -2.53 -11.88 -15.59
N PRO A 33 -1.65 -12.44 -16.44
CA PRO A 33 -0.20 -12.13 -16.42
C PRO A 33 0.10 -10.63 -16.51
N LEU A 34 -0.61 -9.90 -17.39
CA LEU A 34 -0.44 -8.45 -17.54
C LEU A 34 -0.68 -7.69 -16.22
N ARG A 35 -1.71 -8.06 -15.45
CA ARG A 35 -2.00 -7.44 -14.14
C ARG A 35 -0.89 -7.73 -13.13
N ASN A 36 -0.31 -8.93 -13.20
CA ASN A 36 0.77 -9.29 -12.32
C ASN A 36 2.03 -8.47 -12.62
N ILE A 37 2.43 -8.40 -13.87
CA ILE A 37 3.58 -7.61 -14.34
C ILE A 37 3.39 -6.12 -13.98
N THR A 38 2.20 -5.57 -14.23
CA THR A 38 1.86 -4.18 -13.90
C THR A 38 1.98 -3.92 -12.39
N SER A 39 1.45 -4.82 -11.56
CA SER A 39 1.53 -4.66 -10.10
C SER A 39 2.97 -4.72 -9.59
N ILE A 40 3.77 -5.64 -10.09
CA ILE A 40 5.20 -5.75 -9.74
C ILE A 40 5.94 -4.50 -10.19
N GLY A 41 5.71 -4.04 -11.42
CA GLY A 41 6.36 -2.84 -11.95
C GLY A 41 6.04 -1.57 -11.15
N LEU A 42 4.77 -1.36 -10.82
CA LEU A 42 4.35 -0.22 -10.00
C LEU A 42 4.87 -0.32 -8.57
N ASP A 43 4.91 -1.52 -7.98
CA ASP A 43 5.47 -1.74 -6.65
C ASP A 43 6.97 -1.41 -6.61
N LEU A 44 7.73 -1.86 -7.60
CA LEU A 44 9.15 -1.54 -7.73
C LEU A 44 9.39 -0.04 -7.92
N LEU A 45 8.55 0.62 -8.71
CA LEU A 45 8.61 2.07 -8.92
C LEU A 45 8.36 2.83 -7.61
N ILE A 46 7.34 2.46 -6.85
CA ILE A 46 7.03 3.05 -5.54
C ILE A 46 8.20 2.87 -4.59
N LYS A 47 8.74 1.65 -4.49
CA LYS A 47 9.91 1.36 -3.64
C LYS A 47 11.11 2.23 -4.01
N SER A 48 11.38 2.39 -5.29
CA SER A 48 12.52 3.18 -5.78
C SER A 48 12.36 4.68 -5.51
N ILE A 49 11.13 5.22 -5.67
CA ILE A 49 10.87 6.66 -5.51
C ILE A 49 10.80 7.06 -4.03
N PHE A 50 10.15 6.22 -3.21
CA PHE A 50 9.90 6.55 -1.81
C PHE A 50 10.87 5.89 -0.83
N PHE A 51 11.73 4.98 -1.30
CA PHE A 51 12.66 4.22 -0.47
C PHE A 51 11.93 3.50 0.68
N VAL A 52 10.85 2.81 0.34
CA VAL A 52 10.05 1.99 1.26
C VAL A 52 10.31 0.51 1.01
N LYS A 53 10.12 -0.31 2.05
CA LYS A 53 10.34 -1.76 2.02
C LYS A 53 9.04 -2.54 1.84
N VAL A 54 7.92 -1.94 2.21
CA VAL A 54 6.60 -2.56 2.10
C VAL A 54 6.35 -3.05 0.68
N SER A 55 5.86 -4.28 0.54
CA SER A 55 5.62 -4.93 -0.74
C SER A 55 4.13 -4.95 -1.06
N ASP A 56 3.80 -5.15 -2.37
CA ASP A 56 2.41 -5.25 -2.83
C ASP A 56 1.53 -4.09 -2.37
N THR A 57 2.02 -2.87 -2.59
CA THR A 57 1.37 -1.62 -2.14
C THR A 57 -0.02 -1.40 -2.73
N MET A 58 -0.36 -2.13 -3.80
CA MET A 58 -1.68 -2.07 -4.46
C MET A 58 -2.72 -3.02 -3.84
N GLU A 59 -2.37 -3.72 -2.76
CA GLU A 59 -3.28 -4.64 -2.06
C GLU A 59 -4.10 -3.87 -1.03
N GLY A 60 -5.44 -3.98 -1.15
CA GLY A 60 -6.37 -3.29 -0.27
C GLY A 60 -6.69 -4.01 1.05
N PHE A 61 -6.19 -5.22 1.26
CA PHE A 61 -6.38 -5.96 2.51
C PHE A 61 -5.42 -5.43 3.58
N GLN A 62 -5.82 -4.33 4.23
CA GLN A 62 -4.99 -3.57 5.17
C GLN A 62 -5.75 -3.33 6.47
N PHE A 63 -5.06 -3.45 7.58
CA PHE A 63 -5.56 -3.23 8.93
C PHE A 63 -4.61 -2.31 9.68
N PHE A 64 -5.14 -1.35 10.36
CA PHE A 64 -4.38 -0.35 11.08
C PHE A 64 -4.83 -0.29 12.53
N ARG A 65 -3.91 -0.01 13.45
CA ARG A 65 -4.29 0.45 14.78
C ARG A 65 -4.95 1.82 14.68
N LYS A 66 -5.89 2.09 15.58
CA LYS A 66 -6.70 3.30 15.51
C LYS A 66 -5.88 4.60 15.54
N ASP A 67 -4.94 4.69 16.44
CA ASP A 67 -4.05 5.86 16.58
C ASP A 67 -3.17 6.08 15.35
N CYS A 68 -2.72 5.00 14.71
CA CYS A 68 -1.99 5.05 13.47
C CYS A 68 -2.85 5.60 12.33
N ILE A 69 -4.02 5.01 12.08
CA ILE A 69 -4.88 5.42 10.95
C ILE A 69 -5.42 6.85 11.13
N ASP A 70 -5.75 7.26 12.35
CA ASP A 70 -6.24 8.61 12.65
C ASP A 70 -5.20 9.70 12.28
N ARG A 71 -3.91 9.39 12.44
CA ARG A 71 -2.82 10.28 12.01
C ARG A 71 -2.62 10.24 10.51
N LEU A 72 -2.60 9.05 9.92
CA LEU A 72 -2.35 8.89 8.48
C LEU A 72 -3.43 9.57 7.63
N ILE A 73 -4.71 9.46 8.00
CA ILE A 73 -5.80 10.12 7.29
C ILE A 73 -5.62 11.64 7.27
N LYS A 74 -5.20 12.25 8.38
CA LYS A 74 -4.95 13.70 8.45
C LYS A 74 -3.81 14.18 7.55
N MET A 75 -2.89 13.30 7.20
CA MET A 75 -1.72 13.59 6.38
C MET A 75 -1.91 13.19 4.92
N SER A 76 -2.90 12.35 4.63
CA SER A 76 -3.13 11.80 3.31
C SER A 76 -3.96 12.74 2.44
N SER A 77 -3.90 12.51 1.13
CA SER A 77 -4.74 13.21 0.16
C SER A 77 -6.22 12.80 0.28
N ASP A 78 -7.11 13.62 -0.27
CA ASP A 78 -8.54 13.29 -0.42
C ASP A 78 -8.80 12.36 -1.63
N ASP A 79 -7.84 11.46 -1.94
CA ASP A 79 -7.98 10.54 -3.06
C ASP A 79 -8.97 9.43 -2.71
N ASN A 80 -10.01 9.28 -3.54
CA ASN A 80 -10.98 8.19 -3.45
C ASN A 80 -10.62 7.01 -4.37
N GLY A 81 -9.42 7.01 -4.93
CA GLY A 81 -8.95 6.00 -5.88
C GLY A 81 -8.19 4.86 -5.23
N TRP A 82 -7.81 3.92 -6.05
CA TRP A 82 -7.04 2.74 -5.63
C TRP A 82 -5.65 3.07 -5.08
N PHE A 83 -5.08 4.23 -5.45
CA PHE A 83 -3.77 4.66 -4.98
C PHE A 83 -3.78 5.04 -3.49
N TYR A 84 -4.93 5.39 -2.93
CA TYR A 84 -5.05 5.77 -1.52
C TYR A 84 -4.50 4.69 -0.57
N CYS A 85 -4.77 3.42 -0.86
CA CYS A 85 -4.22 2.30 -0.09
C CYS A 85 -2.69 2.27 -0.12
N ALA A 86 -2.08 2.57 -1.27
CA ALA A 86 -0.63 2.66 -1.39
C ALA A 86 -0.07 3.88 -0.65
N GLU A 87 -0.73 5.03 -0.73
CA GLU A 87 -0.36 6.25 -0.01
C GLU A 87 -0.31 6.01 1.50
N LEU A 88 -1.34 5.39 2.07
CA LEU A 88 -1.38 5.07 3.50
C LEU A 88 -0.19 4.22 3.95
N LEU A 89 0.18 3.19 3.17
CA LEU A 89 1.33 2.34 3.47
C LEU A 89 2.65 3.07 3.36
N ILE A 90 2.82 3.90 2.32
CA ILE A 90 4.02 4.71 2.13
C ILE A 90 4.18 5.69 3.29
N ARG A 91 3.12 6.39 3.67
CA ARG A 91 3.12 7.33 4.79
C ARG A 91 3.36 6.63 6.12
N ALA A 92 2.75 5.45 6.34
CA ALA A 92 2.97 4.66 7.54
C ALA A 92 4.44 4.29 7.72
N GLU A 93 5.07 3.75 6.67
CA GLU A 93 6.48 3.38 6.74
C GLU A 93 7.39 4.60 6.90
N LYS A 94 7.11 5.71 6.20
CA LYS A 94 7.86 6.98 6.35
C LYS A 94 7.72 7.60 7.74
N ALA A 95 6.59 7.42 8.40
CA ALA A 95 6.36 7.85 9.78
C ALA A 95 6.97 6.89 10.82
N GLY A 96 7.64 5.81 10.39
CA GLY A 96 8.31 4.86 11.27
C GLY A 96 7.38 3.80 11.87
N TYR A 97 6.14 3.68 11.40
CA TYR A 97 5.24 2.63 11.85
C TYR A 97 5.70 1.27 11.36
N ARG A 98 5.62 0.27 12.23
CA ARG A 98 5.95 -1.11 11.87
C ARG A 98 4.80 -1.76 11.13
N ILE A 99 5.10 -2.23 9.91
CA ILE A 99 4.17 -2.92 9.01
C ILE A 99 4.51 -4.41 9.00
N ALA A 100 3.52 -5.26 9.28
CA ALA A 100 3.63 -6.70 9.12
C ALA A 100 2.88 -7.15 7.87
N GLU A 101 3.52 -8.00 7.08
CA GLU A 101 2.96 -8.56 5.85
C GLU A 101 2.56 -10.02 6.06
N LEU A 102 1.34 -10.38 5.70
CA LEU A 102 0.82 -11.73 5.81
C LEU A 102 0.62 -12.35 4.42
N PRO A 103 0.99 -13.63 4.23
CA PRO A 103 0.62 -14.34 3.02
C PRO A 103 -0.90 -14.50 2.96
N VAL A 104 -1.44 -14.38 1.74
CA VAL A 104 -2.88 -14.44 1.50
C VAL A 104 -3.24 -15.50 0.48
N VAL A 105 -4.48 -15.96 0.54
CA VAL A 105 -5.13 -16.69 -0.55
C VAL A 105 -5.99 -15.68 -1.28
N TRP A 106 -5.64 -15.38 -2.52
CA TRP A 106 -6.29 -14.40 -3.36
C TRP A 106 -6.91 -15.05 -4.58
N ASN A 107 -8.20 -14.86 -4.77
CA ASN A 107 -8.88 -15.28 -6.00
C ASN A 107 -9.21 -14.01 -6.78
N ASP A 108 -8.59 -13.85 -7.95
CA ASP A 108 -8.82 -12.69 -8.80
C ASP A 108 -10.09 -12.91 -9.64
N ASP A 109 -10.84 -11.85 -9.84
CA ASP A 109 -12.02 -11.88 -10.70
C ASP A 109 -11.58 -11.74 -12.17
N TYR A 110 -11.95 -12.74 -12.99
CA TYR A 110 -11.63 -12.76 -14.43
C TYR A 110 -12.36 -11.69 -15.23
N ASP A 111 -13.53 -11.25 -14.77
CA ASP A 111 -14.40 -10.32 -15.49
C ASP A 111 -14.16 -8.84 -15.13
N THR A 112 -13.07 -8.53 -14.46
CA THR A 112 -12.80 -7.12 -14.13
C THR A 112 -12.59 -6.29 -15.39
N LYS A 113 -13.43 -5.28 -15.57
CA LYS A 113 -13.37 -4.27 -16.65
C LYS A 113 -12.35 -3.15 -16.35
N VAL A 114 -11.36 -3.41 -15.49
CA VAL A 114 -10.36 -2.39 -15.14
C VAL A 114 -9.47 -2.09 -16.35
N ASN A 115 -9.52 -0.84 -16.79
CA ASN A 115 -8.61 -0.35 -17.82
C ASN A 115 -7.21 -0.16 -17.22
N VAL A 116 -6.32 -1.11 -17.53
CA VAL A 116 -4.95 -1.15 -16.98
C VAL A 116 -4.16 0.12 -17.34
N ILE A 117 -4.32 0.65 -18.56
CA ILE A 117 -3.60 1.87 -19.01
C ILE A 117 -4.06 3.08 -18.20
N LYS A 118 -5.38 3.23 -17.99
CA LYS A 118 -5.94 4.31 -17.17
C LYS A 118 -5.46 4.19 -15.73
N LEU A 119 -5.39 2.97 -15.20
CA LEU A 119 -4.88 2.69 -13.86
C LEU A 119 -3.41 3.12 -13.73
N ILE A 120 -2.55 2.71 -14.65
CA ILE A 120 -1.12 3.08 -14.64
C ILE A 120 -0.96 4.60 -14.69
N LYS A 121 -1.65 5.29 -15.61
CA LYS A 121 -1.59 6.77 -15.68
C LYS A 121 -2.00 7.42 -14.38
N ASN A 122 -3.09 6.98 -13.77
CA ASN A 122 -3.54 7.49 -12.47
C ASN A 122 -2.46 7.30 -11.40
N TYR A 123 -1.90 6.08 -11.28
CA TYR A 123 -0.84 5.80 -10.32
C TYR A 123 0.39 6.68 -10.50
N LEU A 124 0.84 6.88 -11.75
CA LEU A 124 1.98 7.74 -12.04
C LEU A 124 1.74 9.19 -11.60
N CYS A 125 0.56 9.75 -11.91
CA CYS A 125 0.18 11.09 -11.45
C CYS A 125 0.20 11.18 -9.93
N ARG A 126 -0.43 10.21 -9.24
CA ARG A 126 -0.50 10.19 -7.78
C ARG A 126 0.85 9.99 -7.11
N ILE A 127 1.74 9.20 -7.70
CA ILE A 127 3.12 9.03 -7.23
C ILE A 127 3.86 10.38 -7.26
N VAL A 128 3.73 11.15 -8.34
CA VAL A 128 4.35 12.47 -8.47
C VAL A 128 3.77 13.45 -7.44
N GLU A 129 2.44 13.52 -7.31
CA GLU A 129 1.76 14.37 -6.33
C GLU A 129 2.20 14.05 -4.90
N LEU A 130 2.25 12.77 -4.54
CA LEU A 130 2.70 12.34 -3.22
C LEU A 130 4.18 12.69 -2.98
N LYS A 131 5.05 12.51 -3.98
CA LYS A 131 6.45 12.90 -3.86
C LYS A 131 6.62 14.39 -3.62
N LEU A 132 5.85 15.21 -4.32
CA LEU A 132 5.84 16.67 -4.13
C LEU A 132 5.29 17.06 -2.75
N SER A 133 4.29 16.34 -2.22
CA SER A 133 3.76 16.61 -0.87
C SER A 133 4.82 16.38 0.20
N PHE A 134 5.58 15.30 0.13
CA PHE A 134 6.70 15.05 1.06
C PHE A 134 7.78 16.15 0.97
N GLY A 135 8.05 16.65 -0.22
CA GLY A 135 8.97 17.78 -0.40
C GLY A 135 8.48 19.05 0.31
N ARG A 136 7.20 19.36 0.16
CA ARG A 136 6.57 20.52 0.83
C ARG A 136 6.49 20.35 2.35
N GLU A 137 6.17 19.17 2.84
CA GLU A 137 6.16 18.85 4.27
C GLU A 137 7.56 19.07 4.88
N LYS A 138 8.61 18.55 4.22
CA LYS A 138 10.01 18.75 4.67
C LYS A 138 10.39 20.23 4.74
N LEU A 139 9.96 21.05 3.78
CA LEU A 139 10.28 22.48 3.73
C LEU A 139 9.62 23.25 4.90
N LYS A 140 8.41 22.86 5.32
CA LYS A 140 7.71 23.46 6.48
C LYS A 140 8.41 23.26 7.82
N TRP A 141 9.29 22.24 7.93
CA TRP A 141 10.06 21.99 9.15
C TRP A 141 11.40 22.72 9.18
N ILE A 142 11.82 23.34 8.07
CA ILE A 142 13.10 24.04 7.93
C ILE A 142 12.90 25.57 8.06
N LEU A 143 11.70 26.06 7.81
CA LEU A 143 11.28 27.48 7.93
C LEU A 143 10.56 27.74 9.26
#